data_4dae4c63ae08a7b02259b45d8df13322
#
_entry.id   4dae4c63ae08a7b02259b45d8df13322
#
_cell.length_a   1.000
_cell.length_b   1.000
_cell.length_c   1.000
_cell.angle_alpha   90.00
_cell.angle_beta   90.00
_cell.angle_gamma   90.00
#
_symmetry.space_group_name_H-M   'P 1'
#
loop_
_entity.id
_entity.type
_entity.pdbx_description
1 polymer ?
#
loop_
_entity_poly.entity_id
_entity_poly.type
_entity_poly.pdbx_seq_one_letter_code
_entity_poly.pdbx_strand_id
1 'polypeptide(L)'
;MAKGFIFDVDGTILDSMEIWMDAAKLYLKDLGIEAEENLGDIMFNLTMAEGAEYIRKTYKVNLSDKEICDGINQKVFGFYKEEAPLKGKSIEILEYAQKNNIPMVVATSTDSPMIEVAFERLNLGKYFKKIYTTTEVGSGKDKPEIFMRAMETLGTKPDETWLFEDGAYSMDTAKKMGIHTVGIYDKSSDKDQDMVKSLADVYITSWDEYEKVIKAVK
;
A
#
# COMPACT_ATOMS: atom_id res chain seq x y z
N MET A 1 -7.13 -13.99 20.51
CA MET A 1 -6.16 -14.66 19.62
C MET A 1 -6.57 -14.41 18.18
N ALA A 2 -5.69 -13.86 17.42
CA ALA A 2 -5.93 -13.56 15.99
C ALA A 2 -6.16 -14.85 15.19
N LYS A 3 -7.14 -14.83 14.26
CA LYS A 3 -7.43 -15.96 13.37
C LYS A 3 -7.21 -15.65 11.91
N GLY A 4 -6.98 -14.37 11.54
CA GLY A 4 -6.70 -13.97 10.18
C GLY A 4 -6.08 -12.58 10.11
N PHE A 5 -5.20 -12.38 9.13
CA PHE A 5 -4.53 -11.11 8.90
C PHE A 5 -4.87 -10.55 7.52
N ILE A 6 -5.13 -9.26 7.48
CA ILE A 6 -5.27 -8.46 6.26
C ILE A 6 -4.08 -7.50 6.21
N PHE A 7 -3.36 -7.49 5.12
CA PHE A 7 -2.23 -6.58 4.93
C PHE A 7 -2.49 -5.60 3.82
N ASP A 8 -2.24 -4.35 4.09
CA ASP A 8 -1.87 -3.41 3.05
C ASP A 8 -0.45 -3.71 2.54
N VAL A 9 -0.06 -3.13 1.41
CA VAL A 9 1.24 -3.39 0.79
C VAL A 9 2.17 -2.19 0.90
N ASP A 10 1.75 -1.06 0.33
CA ASP A 10 2.61 0.11 0.14
C ASP A 10 2.70 0.92 1.43
N GLY A 11 3.92 1.16 1.91
CA GLY A 11 4.10 1.75 3.23
C GLY A 11 3.90 0.76 4.39
N THR A 12 3.47 -0.47 4.12
CA THR A 12 3.21 -1.51 5.12
C THR A 12 4.14 -2.71 4.97
N ILE A 13 4.03 -3.51 3.90
CA ILE A 13 4.94 -4.64 3.61
C ILE A 13 6.15 -4.16 2.81
N LEU A 14 5.90 -3.30 1.82
CA LEU A 14 6.91 -2.73 0.93
C LEU A 14 7.20 -1.28 1.30
N ASP A 15 8.46 -0.90 1.21
CA ASP A 15 8.91 0.49 1.29
C ASP A 15 8.85 1.09 -0.12
N SER A 16 7.64 1.40 -0.57
CA SER A 16 7.33 1.72 -1.95
C SER A 16 6.67 3.08 -2.15
N MET A 17 6.37 3.80 -1.07
CA MET A 17 5.61 5.04 -1.19
C MET A 17 6.36 6.17 -1.93
N GLU A 18 7.70 6.17 -1.90
CA GLU A 18 8.49 7.23 -2.59
C GLU A 18 8.28 7.22 -4.10
N ILE A 19 8.02 6.06 -4.73
CA ILE A 19 7.81 6.01 -6.18
C ILE A 19 6.59 6.84 -6.63
N TRP A 20 5.54 6.90 -5.81
CA TRP A 20 4.34 7.68 -6.13
C TRP A 20 4.60 9.18 -6.14
N MET A 21 5.61 9.64 -5.39
CA MET A 21 6.07 11.03 -5.41
C MET A 21 7.04 11.31 -6.56
N ASP A 22 7.80 10.31 -6.98
CA ASP A 22 8.92 10.51 -7.92
C ASP A 22 8.64 10.04 -9.34
N ALA A 23 7.62 9.21 -9.59
CA ALA A 23 7.34 8.62 -10.90
C ALA A 23 7.23 9.66 -12.02
N ALA A 24 6.54 10.77 -11.79
CA ALA A 24 6.40 11.84 -12.75
C ALA A 24 7.74 12.57 -13.05
N LYS A 25 8.56 12.77 -12.02
CA LYS A 25 9.92 13.36 -12.17
C LYS A 25 10.82 12.41 -12.97
N LEU A 26 10.78 11.12 -12.66
CA LEU A 26 11.54 10.09 -13.36
C LEU A 26 11.14 10.01 -14.83
N TYR A 27 9.82 10.08 -15.09
CA TYR A 27 9.31 10.09 -16.45
C TYR A 27 9.78 11.32 -17.24
N LEU A 28 9.68 12.54 -16.68
CA LEU A 28 10.16 13.77 -17.31
C LEU A 28 11.67 13.73 -17.56
N LYS A 29 12.44 13.17 -16.63
CA LYS A 29 13.89 12.98 -16.80
C LYS A 29 14.22 12.10 -18.01
N ASP A 30 13.46 11.04 -18.27
CA ASP A 30 13.65 10.22 -19.47
C ASP A 30 13.36 10.99 -20.76
N LEU A 31 12.47 11.96 -20.71
CA LEU A 31 12.20 12.87 -21.83
C LEU A 31 13.26 13.99 -21.95
N GLY A 32 14.27 14.02 -21.07
CA GLY A 32 15.29 15.07 -21.02
C GLY A 32 14.76 16.39 -20.44
N ILE A 33 13.68 16.35 -19.68
CA ILE A 33 13.03 17.53 -19.08
C ILE A 33 13.33 17.54 -17.58
N GLU A 34 13.81 18.67 -17.07
CA GLU A 34 14.00 18.89 -15.64
C GLU A 34 12.67 19.29 -14.99
N ALA A 35 12.27 18.54 -13.97
CA ALA A 35 11.03 18.76 -13.22
C ALA A 35 11.28 19.75 -12.07
N GLU A 36 10.23 20.48 -11.69
CA GLU A 36 10.24 21.29 -10.46
C GLU A 36 10.33 20.42 -9.21
N GLU A 37 10.95 20.93 -8.14
CA GLU A 37 11.19 20.16 -6.91
C GLU A 37 9.92 19.61 -6.27
N ASN A 38 8.85 20.40 -6.28
CA ASN A 38 7.55 20.06 -5.67
C ASN A 38 6.58 19.31 -6.60
N LEU A 39 7.04 18.84 -7.77
CA LEU A 39 6.16 18.14 -8.72
C LEU A 39 5.45 16.94 -8.07
N GLY A 40 6.12 16.18 -7.21
CA GLY A 40 5.52 15.06 -6.48
C GLY A 40 4.30 15.49 -5.65
N ASP A 41 4.43 16.56 -4.88
CA ASP A 41 3.33 17.10 -4.06
C ASP A 41 2.14 17.58 -4.92
N ILE A 42 2.43 18.16 -6.09
CA ILE A 42 1.40 18.58 -7.04
C ILE A 42 0.67 17.36 -7.59
N MET A 43 1.41 16.36 -8.06
CA MET A 43 0.87 15.14 -8.67
C MET A 43 0.06 14.32 -7.68
N PHE A 44 0.48 14.26 -6.42
CA PHE A 44 -0.20 13.50 -5.36
C PHE A 44 -1.63 13.98 -5.10
N ASN A 45 -1.94 15.25 -5.38
CA ASN A 45 -3.27 15.85 -5.21
C ASN A 45 -4.14 15.81 -6.47
N LEU A 46 -3.66 15.21 -7.56
CA LEU A 46 -4.34 15.14 -8.85
C LEU A 46 -4.71 13.69 -9.20
N THR A 47 -5.77 13.53 -9.95
CA THR A 47 -6.01 12.26 -10.66
C THR A 47 -4.94 12.06 -11.74
N MET A 48 -4.72 10.82 -12.17
CA MET A 48 -3.76 10.52 -13.25
C MET A 48 -4.03 11.35 -14.52
N ALA A 49 -5.29 11.56 -14.89
CA ALA A 49 -5.66 12.36 -16.05
C ALA A 49 -5.31 13.85 -15.86
N GLU A 50 -5.64 14.42 -14.70
CA GLU A 50 -5.30 15.80 -14.36
C GLU A 50 -3.79 16.02 -14.28
N GLY A 51 -3.06 15.03 -13.73
CA GLY A 51 -1.60 15.04 -13.65
C GLY A 51 -0.95 15.00 -15.04
N ALA A 52 -1.46 14.16 -15.95
CA ALA A 52 -0.97 14.13 -17.33
C ALA A 52 -1.25 15.45 -18.08
N GLU A 53 -2.43 16.02 -17.90
CA GLU A 53 -2.77 17.33 -18.46
C GLU A 53 -1.84 18.43 -17.90
N TYR A 54 -1.57 18.40 -16.57
CA TYR A 54 -0.64 19.32 -15.92
C TYR A 54 0.76 19.23 -16.55
N ILE A 55 1.30 18.00 -16.66
CA ILE A 55 2.61 17.76 -17.26
C ILE A 55 2.65 18.25 -18.70
N ARG A 56 1.67 17.90 -19.52
CA ARG A 56 1.60 18.32 -20.93
C ARG A 56 1.62 19.83 -21.07
N LYS A 57 0.83 20.55 -20.27
CA LYS A 57 0.72 22.01 -20.33
C LYS A 57 1.95 22.73 -19.78
N THR A 58 2.42 22.30 -18.61
CA THR A 58 3.50 22.96 -17.86
C THR A 58 4.85 22.76 -18.55
N TYR A 59 5.14 21.52 -18.93
CA TYR A 59 6.43 21.15 -19.52
C TYR A 59 6.40 21.13 -21.06
N LYS A 60 5.27 21.49 -21.68
CA LYS A 60 5.06 21.52 -23.15
C LYS A 60 5.43 20.19 -23.82
N VAL A 61 5.09 19.08 -23.17
CA VAL A 61 5.32 17.72 -23.69
C VAL A 61 4.40 17.51 -24.89
N ASN A 62 4.98 17.14 -26.03
CA ASN A 62 4.24 16.89 -27.27
C ASN A 62 3.78 15.41 -27.35
N LEU A 63 3.04 14.96 -26.32
CA LEU A 63 2.42 13.65 -26.21
C LEU A 63 0.99 13.83 -25.74
N SER A 64 0.13 12.83 -26.00
CA SER A 64 -1.24 12.78 -25.47
C SER A 64 -1.23 12.51 -23.96
N ASP A 65 -2.30 12.88 -23.26
CA ASP A 65 -2.44 12.63 -21.84
C ASP A 65 -2.37 11.11 -21.55
N LYS A 66 -2.89 10.26 -22.47
CA LYS A 66 -2.76 8.81 -22.36
C LYS A 66 -1.31 8.34 -22.41
N GLU A 67 -0.52 8.83 -23.35
CA GLU A 67 0.91 8.43 -23.45
C GLU A 67 1.71 8.89 -22.22
N ILE A 68 1.36 10.04 -21.65
CA ILE A 68 1.97 10.53 -20.42
C ILE A 68 1.60 9.63 -19.23
N CYS A 69 0.30 9.29 -19.09
CA CYS A 69 -0.16 8.35 -18.06
C CYS A 69 0.55 6.99 -18.18
N ASP A 70 0.59 6.44 -19.39
CA ASP A 70 1.23 5.15 -19.68
C ASP A 70 2.74 5.21 -19.32
N GLY A 71 3.42 6.31 -19.65
CA GLY A 71 4.84 6.50 -19.31
C GLY A 71 5.11 6.58 -17.81
N ILE A 72 4.27 7.31 -17.05
CA ILE A 72 4.37 7.37 -15.60
C ILE A 72 4.11 5.99 -14.98
N ASN A 73 3.05 5.31 -15.44
CA ASN A 73 2.71 3.96 -14.96
C ASN A 73 3.83 2.96 -15.24
N GLN A 74 4.57 3.09 -16.36
CA GLN A 74 5.73 2.26 -16.65
C GLN A 74 6.86 2.49 -15.64
N LYS A 75 7.06 3.72 -15.15
CA LYS A 75 8.04 4.00 -14.09
C LYS A 75 7.65 3.30 -12.78
N VAL A 76 6.40 3.44 -12.39
CA VAL A 76 5.88 2.75 -11.21
C VAL A 76 6.03 1.24 -11.36
N PHE A 77 5.58 0.65 -12.47
CA PHE A 77 5.70 -0.77 -12.73
C PHE A 77 7.16 -1.26 -12.71
N GLY A 78 8.09 -0.52 -13.35
CA GLY A 78 9.52 -0.83 -13.35
C GLY A 78 10.09 -0.89 -11.93
N PHE A 79 9.73 0.07 -11.08
CA PHE A 79 10.14 0.10 -9.68
C PHE A 79 9.66 -1.14 -8.91
N TYR A 80 8.38 -1.53 -9.02
CA TYR A 80 7.88 -2.74 -8.35
C TYR A 80 8.56 -4.00 -8.86
N LYS A 81 8.80 -4.08 -10.16
CA LYS A 81 9.43 -5.23 -10.80
C LYS A 81 10.89 -5.41 -10.38
N GLU A 82 11.63 -4.31 -10.23
CA GLU A 82 13.09 -4.38 -10.13
C GLU A 82 13.64 -3.94 -8.76
N GLU A 83 12.99 -3.00 -8.08
CA GLU A 83 13.58 -2.27 -6.96
C GLU A 83 12.82 -2.38 -5.64
N ALA A 84 11.48 -2.21 -5.63
CA ALA A 84 10.67 -2.06 -4.41
C ALA A 84 11.10 -3.00 -3.27
N PRO A 85 11.71 -2.51 -2.18
CA PRO A 85 12.23 -3.37 -1.13
C PRO A 85 11.14 -3.74 -0.13
N LEU A 86 11.41 -4.78 0.68
CA LEU A 86 10.65 -5.00 1.91
C LEU A 86 10.81 -3.79 2.85
N LYS A 87 9.73 -3.42 3.51
CA LYS A 87 9.79 -2.40 4.56
C LYS A 87 10.37 -3.00 5.84
N GLY A 88 11.64 -2.73 6.06
CA GLY A 88 12.37 -3.24 7.22
C GLY A 88 12.20 -4.76 7.42
N LYS A 89 11.82 -5.16 8.63
CA LYS A 89 11.60 -6.57 9.00
C LYS A 89 10.13 -7.01 8.82
N SER A 90 9.40 -6.47 7.86
CA SER A 90 8.01 -6.87 7.59
C SER A 90 7.84 -8.37 7.31
N ILE A 91 8.89 -9.04 6.85
CA ILE A 91 8.88 -10.49 6.63
C ILE A 91 8.65 -11.30 7.92
N GLU A 92 9.09 -10.82 9.07
CA GLU A 92 9.02 -11.53 10.35
C GLU A 92 7.58 -11.80 10.80
N ILE A 93 6.66 -10.87 10.55
CA ILE A 93 5.25 -11.09 10.87
C ILE A 93 4.58 -12.07 9.90
N LEU A 94 4.99 -12.08 8.63
CA LEU A 94 4.49 -13.03 7.63
C LEU A 94 4.95 -14.45 7.98
N GLU A 95 6.21 -14.62 8.34
CA GLU A 95 6.77 -15.91 8.78
C GLU A 95 6.11 -16.39 10.08
N TYR A 96 5.91 -15.47 11.04
CA TYR A 96 5.18 -15.77 12.27
C TYR A 96 3.77 -16.29 11.96
N ALA A 97 3.02 -15.60 11.13
CA ALA A 97 1.66 -15.99 10.76
C ALA A 97 1.63 -17.37 10.08
N GLN A 98 2.53 -17.60 9.11
CA GLN A 98 2.66 -18.87 8.41
C GLN A 98 2.97 -20.02 9.40
N LYS A 99 3.94 -19.84 10.29
CA LYS A 99 4.34 -20.82 11.31
C LYS A 99 3.20 -21.18 12.28
N ASN A 100 2.31 -20.22 12.55
CA ASN A 100 1.18 -20.39 13.46
C ASN A 100 -0.14 -20.73 12.73
N ASN A 101 -0.09 -21.01 11.43
CA ASN A 101 -1.24 -21.31 10.58
C ASN A 101 -2.32 -20.19 10.59
N ILE A 102 -1.92 -18.94 10.73
CA ILE A 102 -2.81 -17.79 10.63
C ILE A 102 -2.90 -17.42 9.15
N PRO A 103 -4.07 -17.57 8.51
CA PRO A 103 -4.23 -17.22 7.11
C PRO A 103 -4.11 -15.73 6.88
N MET A 104 -3.54 -15.36 5.73
CA MET A 104 -3.28 -13.97 5.33
C MET A 104 -3.87 -13.66 3.97
N VAL A 105 -4.36 -12.44 3.80
CA VAL A 105 -4.76 -11.85 2.51
C VAL A 105 -4.19 -10.44 2.40
N VAL A 106 -4.08 -9.97 1.16
CA VAL A 106 -3.73 -8.59 0.86
C VAL A 106 -5.00 -7.80 0.54
N ALA A 107 -5.06 -6.54 1.00
CA ALA A 107 -6.04 -5.53 0.61
C ALA A 107 -5.29 -4.23 0.29
N THR A 108 -5.12 -3.91 -0.99
CA THR A 108 -4.29 -2.79 -1.46
C THR A 108 -5.02 -1.86 -2.42
N SER A 109 -4.60 -0.61 -2.50
CA SER A 109 -5.05 0.33 -3.53
C SER A 109 -4.22 0.24 -4.82
N THR A 110 -3.09 -0.44 -4.79
CA THR A 110 -2.23 -0.63 -5.96
C THR A 110 -2.72 -1.79 -6.83
N ASP A 111 -2.68 -1.61 -8.15
CA ASP A 111 -3.20 -2.59 -9.11
C ASP A 111 -2.39 -3.89 -9.12
N SER A 112 -3.09 -5.02 -9.36
CA SER A 112 -2.54 -6.38 -9.33
C SER A 112 -1.22 -6.56 -10.08
N PRO A 113 -1.03 -6.06 -11.32
CA PRO A 113 0.22 -6.29 -12.05
C PRO A 113 1.48 -5.79 -11.34
N MET A 114 1.38 -4.69 -10.59
CA MET A 114 2.51 -4.13 -9.83
C MET A 114 2.82 -5.01 -8.61
N ILE A 115 1.76 -5.41 -7.88
CA ILE A 115 1.91 -6.26 -6.70
C ILE A 115 2.45 -7.64 -7.09
N GLU A 116 1.94 -8.23 -8.17
CA GLU A 116 2.34 -9.55 -8.63
C GLU A 116 3.84 -9.62 -8.98
N VAL A 117 4.37 -8.64 -9.72
CA VAL A 117 5.80 -8.64 -10.09
C VAL A 117 6.71 -8.43 -8.86
N ALA A 118 6.32 -7.58 -7.91
CA ALA A 118 7.07 -7.40 -6.67
C ALA A 118 7.02 -8.66 -5.80
N PHE A 119 5.84 -9.29 -5.68
CA PHE A 119 5.66 -10.50 -4.88
C PHE A 119 6.35 -11.72 -5.49
N GLU A 120 6.42 -11.82 -6.82
CA GLU A 120 7.21 -12.84 -7.49
C GLU A 120 8.71 -12.66 -7.18
N ARG A 121 9.24 -11.45 -7.39
CA ARG A 121 10.66 -11.12 -7.12
C ARG A 121 11.05 -11.37 -5.66
N LEU A 122 10.19 -10.99 -4.71
CA LEU A 122 10.45 -11.12 -3.27
C LEU A 122 9.96 -12.46 -2.67
N ASN A 123 9.38 -13.34 -3.51
CA ASN A 123 8.82 -14.63 -3.08
C ASN A 123 7.78 -14.49 -1.96
N LEU A 124 6.91 -13.47 -2.05
CA LEU A 124 5.88 -13.17 -1.05
C LEU A 124 4.54 -13.87 -1.31
N GLY A 125 4.23 -14.22 -2.57
CA GLY A 125 2.95 -14.82 -2.95
C GLY A 125 2.59 -16.07 -2.14
N LYS A 126 3.60 -16.82 -1.66
CA LYS A 126 3.41 -18.03 -0.83
C LYS A 126 2.76 -17.80 0.54
N TYR A 127 2.75 -16.55 1.03
CA TYR A 127 2.18 -16.22 2.34
C TYR A 127 0.68 -15.93 2.27
N PHE A 128 0.17 -15.51 1.13
CA PHE A 128 -1.17 -14.98 0.99
C PHE A 128 -2.11 -15.92 0.26
N LYS A 129 -3.33 -16.09 0.79
CA LYS A 129 -4.40 -16.84 0.12
C LYS A 129 -4.91 -16.11 -1.12
N LYS A 130 -4.99 -14.78 -1.06
CA LYS A 130 -5.48 -13.92 -2.14
C LYS A 130 -4.99 -12.48 -1.97
N ILE A 131 -4.88 -11.79 -3.11
CA ILE A 131 -4.67 -10.35 -3.21
C ILE A 131 -6.00 -9.75 -3.67
N TYR A 132 -6.48 -8.74 -2.95
CA TYR A 132 -7.61 -7.90 -3.32
C TYR A 132 -7.11 -6.50 -3.60
N THR A 133 -7.48 -5.94 -4.74
CA THR A 133 -7.22 -4.54 -5.07
C THR A 133 -8.51 -3.74 -5.05
N THR A 134 -8.43 -2.45 -4.77
CA THR A 134 -9.59 -1.55 -4.84
C THR A 134 -10.20 -1.52 -6.24
N THR A 135 -9.39 -1.64 -7.29
CA THR A 135 -9.84 -1.73 -8.68
C THR A 135 -10.66 -3.01 -8.93
N GLU A 136 -10.17 -4.19 -8.47
CA GLU A 136 -10.92 -5.45 -8.61
C GLU A 136 -12.24 -5.45 -7.83
N VAL A 137 -12.22 -4.85 -6.64
CA VAL A 137 -13.41 -4.76 -5.78
C VAL A 137 -14.41 -3.71 -6.27
N GLY A 138 -13.92 -2.67 -6.96
CA GLY A 138 -14.71 -1.53 -7.42
C GLY A 138 -15.04 -0.54 -6.30
N SER A 139 -14.25 -0.53 -5.21
CA SER A 139 -14.49 0.29 -4.03
C SER A 139 -13.17 0.58 -3.30
N GLY A 140 -12.98 1.80 -2.81
CA GLY A 140 -11.82 2.19 -2.02
C GLY A 140 -11.83 1.57 -0.61
N LYS A 141 -10.69 1.67 0.10
CA LYS A 141 -10.55 1.21 1.49
C LYS A 141 -11.22 2.15 2.52
N ASP A 142 -11.78 3.25 2.08
CA ASP A 142 -12.70 4.11 2.85
C ASP A 142 -14.09 3.48 3.03
N LYS A 143 -14.32 2.32 2.41
CA LYS A 143 -15.55 1.53 2.44
C LYS A 143 -15.28 0.08 2.84
N PRO A 144 -16.31 -0.64 3.36
CA PRO A 144 -16.11 -1.95 3.97
C PRO A 144 -15.90 -3.11 2.98
N GLU A 145 -16.19 -2.96 1.70
CA GLU A 145 -16.33 -4.06 0.74
C GLU A 145 -15.07 -4.90 0.63
N ILE A 146 -13.89 -4.27 0.54
CA ILE A 146 -12.62 -4.98 0.41
C ILE A 146 -12.31 -5.80 1.67
N PHE A 147 -12.60 -5.26 2.85
CA PHE A 147 -12.40 -5.95 4.13
C PHE A 147 -13.40 -7.09 4.32
N MET A 148 -14.64 -6.93 3.87
CA MET A 148 -15.65 -8.00 3.88
C MET A 148 -15.20 -9.19 3.03
N ARG A 149 -14.73 -8.97 1.80
CA ARG A 149 -14.20 -10.02 0.93
C ARG A 149 -12.94 -10.67 1.53
N ALA A 150 -12.07 -9.88 2.15
CA ALA A 150 -10.90 -10.38 2.84
C ALA A 150 -11.27 -11.33 3.99
N MET A 151 -12.17 -10.91 4.87
CA MET A 151 -12.66 -11.75 5.99
C MET A 151 -13.38 -13.01 5.52
N GLU A 152 -14.17 -12.94 4.44
CA GLU A 152 -14.80 -14.11 3.83
C GLU A 152 -13.75 -15.15 3.39
N THR A 153 -12.69 -14.70 2.72
CA THR A 153 -11.57 -15.59 2.31
C THR A 153 -10.80 -16.16 3.49
N LEU A 154 -10.63 -15.36 4.55
CA LEU A 154 -9.98 -15.81 5.79
C LEU A 154 -10.84 -16.76 6.59
N GLY A 155 -12.18 -16.69 6.46
CA GLY A 155 -13.14 -17.40 7.30
C GLY A 155 -13.20 -16.84 8.73
N THR A 156 -13.04 -15.53 8.89
CA THR A 156 -12.94 -14.85 10.20
C THR A 156 -14.04 -13.82 10.41
N LYS A 157 -14.30 -13.48 11.67
CA LYS A 157 -15.15 -12.36 12.09
C LYS A 157 -14.29 -11.13 12.33
N PRO A 158 -14.89 -9.91 12.39
CA PRO A 158 -14.14 -8.68 12.63
C PRO A 158 -13.24 -8.74 13.86
N ASP A 159 -13.75 -9.18 15.01
CA ASP A 159 -13.04 -9.30 16.28
C ASP A 159 -11.96 -10.40 16.32
N GLU A 160 -11.86 -11.22 15.28
CA GLU A 160 -10.84 -12.24 15.08
C GLU A 160 -9.80 -11.84 14.04
N THR A 161 -10.00 -10.69 13.37
CA THR A 161 -9.22 -10.20 12.23
C THR A 161 -8.35 -9.02 12.62
N TRP A 162 -7.12 -8.98 12.10
CA TRP A 162 -6.18 -7.87 12.27
C TRP A 162 -5.83 -7.28 10.91
N LEU A 163 -5.97 -5.96 10.79
CA LEU A 163 -5.48 -5.17 9.65
C LEU A 163 -4.13 -4.57 9.98
N PHE A 164 -3.19 -4.66 9.05
CA PHE A 164 -1.88 -4.02 9.06
C PHE A 164 -1.87 -2.92 8.00
N GLU A 165 -1.61 -1.66 8.42
CA GLU A 165 -1.88 -0.49 7.58
C GLU A 165 -1.06 0.72 8.03
N ASP A 166 -0.69 1.61 7.11
CA ASP A 166 -0.06 2.91 7.39
C ASP A 166 -1.03 4.08 7.17
N GLY A 167 -2.15 3.86 6.47
CA GLY A 167 -3.14 4.88 6.11
C GLY A 167 -4.32 5.00 7.08
N ALA A 168 -4.55 6.20 7.64
CA ALA A 168 -5.60 6.45 8.62
C ALA A 168 -7.02 6.15 8.10
N TYR A 169 -7.33 6.47 6.84
CA TYR A 169 -8.67 6.28 6.26
C TYR A 169 -9.10 4.81 6.19
N SER A 170 -8.16 3.94 5.88
CA SER A 170 -8.34 2.50 5.84
C SER A 170 -8.55 1.92 7.25
N MET A 171 -7.73 2.38 8.21
CA MET A 171 -7.85 1.99 9.61
C MET A 171 -9.16 2.44 10.23
N ASP A 172 -9.64 3.65 9.91
CA ASP A 172 -10.94 4.16 10.41
C ASP A 172 -12.10 3.27 9.95
N THR A 173 -12.07 2.84 8.68
CA THR A 173 -13.04 1.88 8.16
C THR A 173 -12.99 0.55 8.90
N ALA A 174 -11.79 -0.02 9.07
CA ALA A 174 -11.59 -1.28 9.79
C ALA A 174 -12.07 -1.21 11.25
N LYS A 175 -11.77 -0.12 11.96
CA LYS A 175 -12.23 0.11 13.33
C LYS A 175 -13.76 0.19 13.42
N LYS A 176 -14.41 0.89 12.50
CA LYS A 176 -15.89 0.95 12.43
C LYS A 176 -16.51 -0.43 12.20
N MET A 177 -15.80 -1.33 11.53
CA MET A 177 -16.20 -2.73 11.34
C MET A 177 -15.90 -3.63 12.55
N GLY A 178 -15.13 -3.17 13.53
CA GLY A 178 -14.69 -3.96 14.69
C GLY A 178 -13.46 -4.83 14.43
N ILE A 179 -12.72 -4.56 13.37
CA ILE A 179 -11.44 -5.19 13.04
C ILE A 179 -10.34 -4.57 13.90
N HIS A 180 -9.44 -5.40 14.43
CA HIS A 180 -8.25 -4.93 15.13
C HIS A 180 -7.23 -4.34 14.15
N THR A 181 -6.47 -3.36 14.61
CA THR A 181 -5.55 -2.61 13.74
C THR A 181 -4.13 -2.53 14.28
N VAL A 182 -3.17 -2.76 13.40
CA VAL A 182 -1.74 -2.45 13.59
C VAL A 182 -1.40 -1.27 12.69
N GLY A 183 -1.11 -0.13 13.29
CA GLY A 183 -0.63 1.06 12.57
C GLY A 183 0.89 1.01 12.40
N ILE A 184 1.37 1.19 11.18
CA ILE A 184 2.78 1.23 10.84
C ILE A 184 3.13 2.64 10.38
N TYR A 185 4.19 3.21 10.95
CA TYR A 185 4.68 4.51 10.49
C TYR A 185 5.17 4.44 9.05
N ASP A 186 4.71 5.39 8.23
CA ASP A 186 5.30 5.71 6.95
C ASP A 186 5.42 7.23 6.79
N LYS A 187 6.51 7.68 6.17
CA LYS A 187 6.77 9.11 5.94
C LYS A 187 5.72 9.77 5.04
N SER A 188 5.17 9.01 4.09
CA SER A 188 4.13 9.51 3.18
C SER A 188 2.84 9.89 3.89
N SER A 189 2.55 9.23 5.03
CA SER A 189 1.39 9.49 5.88
C SER A 189 1.71 10.34 7.12
N ASP A 190 2.85 11.06 7.15
CA ASP A 190 3.33 11.81 8.33
C ASP A 190 2.29 12.82 8.86
N LYS A 191 1.53 13.47 7.97
CA LYS A 191 0.47 14.42 8.34
C LYS A 191 -0.68 13.77 9.11
N ASP A 192 -0.92 12.48 8.89
CA ASP A 192 -2.03 11.72 9.48
C ASP A 192 -1.60 10.80 10.61
N GLN A 193 -0.31 10.85 11.02
CA GLN A 193 0.26 9.92 12.01
C GLN A 193 -0.41 9.97 13.37
N ASP A 194 -0.89 11.12 13.82
CA ASP A 194 -1.63 11.21 15.06
C ASP A 194 -2.98 10.48 14.97
N MET A 195 -3.63 10.50 13.80
CA MET A 195 -4.84 9.75 13.54
C MET A 195 -4.54 8.25 13.45
N VAL A 196 -3.51 7.84 12.74
CA VAL A 196 -3.05 6.43 12.69
C VAL A 196 -2.80 5.88 14.09
N LYS A 197 -2.06 6.61 14.93
CA LYS A 197 -1.82 6.25 16.34
C LYS A 197 -3.10 6.10 17.15
N SER A 198 -4.06 7.01 16.95
CA SER A 198 -5.32 7.00 17.70
C SER A 198 -6.23 5.82 17.32
N LEU A 199 -6.15 5.36 16.08
CA LEU A 199 -6.92 4.24 15.53
C LEU A 199 -6.27 2.87 15.80
N ALA A 200 -4.97 2.84 16.06
CA ALA A 200 -4.23 1.60 16.21
C ALA A 200 -4.45 0.94 17.58
N ASP A 201 -4.76 -0.36 17.59
CA ASP A 201 -4.66 -1.19 18.80
C ASP A 201 -3.17 -1.44 19.13
N VAL A 202 -2.33 -1.50 18.11
CA VAL A 202 -0.87 -1.53 18.22
C VAL A 202 -0.29 -0.59 17.19
N TYR A 203 0.56 0.33 17.63
CA TYR A 203 1.31 1.21 16.73
C TYR A 203 2.80 0.91 16.82
N ILE A 204 3.47 0.81 15.67
CA ILE A 204 4.92 0.65 15.54
C ILE A 204 5.51 1.75 14.66
N THR A 205 6.71 2.20 15.01
CA THR A 205 7.44 3.20 14.23
C THR A 205 8.34 2.55 13.16
N SER A 206 8.66 1.29 13.34
CA SER A 206 9.33 0.45 12.33
C SER A 206 9.05 -1.02 12.60
N TRP A 207 9.29 -1.86 11.60
CA TRP A 207 9.20 -3.31 11.75
C TRP A 207 10.30 -3.93 12.65
N ASP A 208 11.24 -3.14 13.17
CA ASP A 208 12.11 -3.62 14.24
C ASP A 208 11.33 -3.91 15.54
N GLU A 209 10.13 -3.32 15.67
CA GLU A 209 9.22 -3.57 16.78
C GLU A 209 8.24 -4.75 16.55
N TYR A 210 8.47 -5.63 15.56
CA TYR A 210 7.55 -6.73 15.21
C TYR A 210 7.18 -7.64 16.39
N GLU A 211 8.06 -7.81 17.38
CA GLU A 211 7.75 -8.58 18.58
C GLU A 211 6.62 -7.98 19.43
N LYS A 212 6.47 -6.65 19.41
CA LYS A 212 5.33 -5.96 20.05
C LYS A 212 4.01 -6.35 19.40
N VAL A 213 4.01 -6.42 18.08
CA VAL A 213 2.85 -6.88 17.30
C VAL A 213 2.55 -8.35 17.62
N ILE A 214 3.55 -9.23 17.58
CA ILE A 214 3.38 -10.66 17.90
C ILE A 214 2.78 -10.87 19.30
N LYS A 215 3.15 -10.06 20.30
CA LYS A 215 2.58 -10.15 21.65
C LYS A 215 1.10 -9.79 21.69
N ALA A 216 0.67 -8.85 20.85
CA ALA A 216 -0.72 -8.39 20.83
C ALA A 216 -1.67 -9.33 20.08
N VAL A 217 -1.19 -9.96 18.99
CA VAL A 217 -2.03 -10.86 18.16
C VAL A 217 -2.18 -12.29 18.73
N LYS A 218 -1.38 -12.67 19.74
CA LYS A 218 -1.49 -13.94 20.47
C LYS A 218 -2.75 -14.00 21.30
#